data_5e4e090c2bff04f053c32033c9d4544d
#
_entry.id   5e4e090c2bff04f053c32033c9d4544d
#
_cell.length_a   1.000
_cell.length_b   1.000
_cell.length_c   1.000
_cell.angle_alpha   90.00
_cell.angle_beta   90.00
_cell.angle_gamma   90.00
#
_symmetry.space_group_name_H-M   'P 1'
#
loop_
_entity.id
_entity.type
_entity.pdbx_description
1 polymer ?
#
loop_
_entity_poly.entity_id
_entity_poly.type
_entity_poly.pdbx_seq_one_letter_code
_entity_poly.pdbx_strand_id
1 'polypeptide(L)'
;MSKTILITGASTGFGRDTAQTLARAGHMVFASMRDIAGRNRPHAEALRALGLNVVELDVTDDASVEAAVAAVLAKAGRIDVLINNAGVAAAGVSEAFTPDQLRDLFEVNVVGLQRALRAALPALRRQGDGLVINVGSILGRVTFPFFGLYGASKFAVEALTDSYRYELSQLGVDVVLVQPSAYPTNMYASVMQPADADRAGGYGDVGGIPGKMFETFMGIFKGENAPNPHDVAEAIVKLVGQPKGSRPVRVVVGQPFGADVVNQQTAPVQAQVVEGLGLGHLAALPGVAAAA
;
A
#
# COMPACT_ATOMS: atom_id res chain seq x y z
N MET A 1 -9.66 6.34 21.21
CA MET A 1 -9.51 7.78 20.88
C MET A 1 -9.60 7.96 19.37
N SER A 2 -10.22 9.06 18.89
CA SER A 2 -10.20 9.42 17.47
C SER A 2 -8.79 9.72 17.00
N LYS A 3 -8.43 9.28 15.78
CA LYS A 3 -7.12 9.55 15.15
C LYS A 3 -7.30 10.34 13.88
N THR A 4 -6.32 11.17 13.55
CA THR A 4 -6.23 11.87 12.26
C THR A 4 -5.47 10.99 11.27
N ILE A 5 -6.11 10.59 10.18
CA ILE A 5 -5.63 9.60 9.23
C ILE A 5 -5.58 10.19 7.82
N LEU A 6 -4.42 10.17 7.19
CA LEU A 6 -4.25 10.47 5.77
C LEU A 6 -4.11 9.16 4.99
N ILE A 7 -4.96 8.98 3.97
CA ILE A 7 -4.90 7.81 3.08
C ILE A 7 -4.72 8.25 1.63
N THR A 8 -3.73 7.68 0.94
CA THR A 8 -3.48 7.94 -0.48
C THR A 8 -4.30 7.02 -1.38
N GLY A 9 -4.76 7.52 -2.55
CA GLY A 9 -5.46 6.71 -3.53
C GLY A 9 -6.85 6.24 -3.10
N ALA A 10 -7.64 7.11 -2.47
CA ALA A 10 -8.95 6.78 -1.89
C ALA A 10 -10.15 6.99 -2.85
N SER A 11 -9.93 7.13 -4.17
CA SER A 11 -11.04 7.28 -5.13
C SER A 11 -11.86 6.01 -5.30
N THR A 12 -11.22 4.84 -5.26
CA THR A 12 -11.84 3.53 -5.50
C THR A 12 -11.18 2.42 -4.68
N GLY A 13 -11.65 1.19 -4.79
CA GLY A 13 -11.02 -0.02 -4.26
C GLY A 13 -10.74 0.04 -2.75
N PHE A 14 -9.63 -0.56 -2.33
CA PHE A 14 -9.24 -0.65 -0.91
C PHE A 14 -9.16 0.72 -0.23
N GLY A 15 -8.60 1.73 -0.91
CA GLY A 15 -8.44 3.06 -0.32
C GLY A 15 -9.77 3.72 0.02
N ARG A 16 -10.77 3.61 -0.86
CA ARG A 16 -12.11 4.15 -0.62
C ARG A 16 -12.81 3.42 0.52
N ASP A 17 -12.78 2.10 0.49
CA ASP A 17 -13.43 1.27 1.51
C ASP A 17 -12.79 1.48 2.89
N THR A 18 -11.45 1.48 2.94
CA THR A 18 -10.71 1.78 4.17
C THR A 18 -11.04 3.17 4.72
N ALA A 19 -11.09 4.19 3.85
CA ALA A 19 -11.42 5.55 4.27
C ALA A 19 -12.81 5.62 4.90
N GLN A 20 -13.82 4.99 4.26
CA GLN A 20 -15.19 4.95 4.77
C GLN A 20 -15.30 4.16 6.07
N THR A 21 -14.60 3.03 6.19
CA THR A 21 -14.66 2.17 7.38
C THR A 21 -13.99 2.84 8.58
N LEU A 22 -12.85 3.50 8.38
CA LEU A 22 -12.19 4.29 9.41
C LEU A 22 -13.03 5.49 9.87
N ALA A 23 -13.71 6.17 8.95
CA ALA A 23 -14.62 7.27 9.29
C ALA A 23 -15.81 6.77 10.12
N ARG A 24 -16.41 5.62 9.74
CA ARG A 24 -17.47 4.97 10.54
C ARG A 24 -16.99 4.53 11.93
N ALA A 25 -15.70 4.19 12.07
CA ALA A 25 -15.08 3.89 13.36
C ALA A 25 -14.77 5.14 14.21
N GLY A 26 -15.15 6.35 13.75
CA GLY A 26 -15.03 7.60 14.49
C GLY A 26 -13.69 8.31 14.35
N HIS A 27 -12.88 7.97 13.34
CA HIS A 27 -11.62 8.65 13.04
C HIS A 27 -11.83 9.87 12.13
N MET A 28 -10.96 10.88 12.25
CA MET A 28 -10.89 11.99 11.29
C MET A 28 -10.08 11.55 10.07
N VAL A 29 -10.76 11.23 8.98
CA VAL A 29 -10.13 10.70 7.77
C VAL A 29 -10.00 11.78 6.71
N PHE A 30 -8.80 11.90 6.15
CA PHE A 30 -8.47 12.65 4.96
C PHE A 30 -8.25 11.65 3.82
N ALA A 31 -9.29 11.47 3.02
CA ALA A 31 -9.27 10.63 1.84
C ALA A 31 -8.66 11.42 0.66
N SER A 32 -7.51 10.99 0.17
CA SER A 32 -6.84 11.72 -0.90
C SER A 32 -6.92 11.03 -2.24
N MET A 33 -7.02 11.82 -3.28
CA MET A 33 -7.00 11.39 -4.67
C MET A 33 -6.57 12.55 -5.57
N ARG A 34 -6.04 12.25 -6.74
CA ARG A 34 -5.69 13.26 -7.74
C ARG A 34 -6.95 13.74 -8.48
N ASP A 35 -6.87 14.93 -9.08
CA ASP A 35 -7.86 15.48 -10.01
C ASP A 35 -9.30 15.46 -9.44
N ILE A 36 -9.46 16.04 -8.24
CA ILE A 36 -10.75 16.10 -7.51
C ILE A 36 -11.77 17.04 -8.15
N ALA A 37 -11.33 17.93 -9.02
CA ALA A 37 -12.20 18.84 -9.78
C ALA A 37 -12.61 18.28 -11.16
N GLY A 38 -11.84 17.32 -11.67
CA GLY A 38 -12.04 16.68 -12.98
C GLY A 38 -12.52 15.23 -12.84
N ARG A 39 -11.67 14.29 -13.26
CA ARG A 39 -12.01 12.87 -13.37
C ARG A 39 -12.53 12.24 -12.06
N ASN A 40 -11.94 12.61 -10.93
CA ASN A 40 -12.32 12.05 -9.62
C ASN A 40 -13.38 12.88 -8.88
N ARG A 41 -13.94 13.92 -9.50
CA ARG A 41 -14.98 14.76 -8.88
C ARG A 41 -16.17 13.95 -8.33
N PRO A 42 -16.77 12.98 -9.04
CA PRO A 42 -17.88 12.20 -8.51
C PRO A 42 -17.49 11.38 -7.26
N HIS A 43 -16.25 10.85 -7.22
CA HIS A 43 -15.73 10.12 -6.08
C HIS A 43 -15.48 11.04 -4.87
N ALA A 44 -14.94 12.23 -5.12
CA ALA A 44 -14.70 13.25 -4.10
C ALA A 44 -16.01 13.73 -3.48
N GLU A 45 -17.01 14.04 -4.30
CA GLU A 45 -18.36 14.46 -3.84
C GLU A 45 -19.04 13.37 -3.01
N ALA A 46 -18.97 12.11 -3.45
CA ALA A 46 -19.54 10.99 -2.70
C ALA A 46 -18.90 10.79 -1.33
N LEU A 47 -17.58 10.96 -1.19
CA LEU A 47 -16.91 10.87 0.12
C LEU A 47 -17.21 12.08 1.01
N ARG A 48 -17.30 13.29 0.44
CA ARG A 48 -17.73 14.50 1.20
C ARG A 48 -19.14 14.37 1.72
N ALA A 49 -20.06 13.80 0.93
CA ALA A 49 -21.44 13.54 1.35
C ALA A 49 -21.54 12.58 2.54
N LEU A 50 -20.54 11.72 2.73
CA LEU A 50 -20.40 10.83 3.88
C LEU A 50 -19.64 11.48 5.06
N GLY A 51 -19.32 12.77 4.98
CA GLY A 51 -18.64 13.51 6.04
C GLY A 51 -17.11 13.36 6.08
N LEU A 52 -16.49 12.73 5.07
CA LEU A 52 -15.04 12.60 5.03
C LEU A 52 -14.40 13.90 4.51
N ASN A 53 -13.18 14.18 5.00
CA ASN A 53 -12.35 15.21 4.41
C ASN A 53 -11.72 14.65 3.12
N VAL A 54 -11.85 15.39 2.02
CA VAL A 54 -11.24 15.05 0.75
C VAL A 54 -10.17 16.06 0.41
N VAL A 55 -8.96 15.60 0.16
CA VAL A 55 -7.81 16.43 -0.25
C VAL A 55 -7.29 15.97 -1.61
N GLU A 56 -6.84 16.92 -2.42
CA GLU A 56 -6.15 16.60 -3.66
C GLU A 56 -4.73 16.13 -3.35
N LEU A 57 -4.34 15.00 -3.94
CA LEU A 57 -3.00 14.46 -3.83
C LEU A 57 -2.70 13.55 -5.02
N ASP A 58 -1.73 13.96 -5.83
CA ASP A 58 -1.08 13.10 -6.80
C ASP A 58 0.26 12.63 -6.24
N VAL A 59 0.43 11.32 -6.05
CA VAL A 59 1.68 10.76 -5.52
C VAL A 59 2.87 10.91 -6.46
N THR A 60 2.64 11.29 -7.72
CA THR A 60 3.69 11.54 -8.72
C THR A 60 4.17 12.98 -8.74
N ASP A 61 3.60 13.85 -7.91
CA ASP A 61 3.93 15.28 -7.83
C ASP A 61 4.32 15.67 -6.40
N ASP A 62 5.56 16.09 -6.21
CA ASP A 62 6.09 16.50 -4.90
C ASP A 62 5.28 17.65 -4.29
N ALA A 63 4.95 18.68 -5.09
CA ALA A 63 4.21 19.85 -4.61
C ALA A 63 2.78 19.49 -4.19
N SER A 64 2.12 18.60 -4.94
CA SER A 64 0.78 18.09 -4.60
C SER A 64 0.79 17.33 -3.26
N VAL A 65 1.79 16.47 -3.05
CA VAL A 65 1.92 15.70 -1.81
C VAL A 65 2.20 16.61 -0.61
N GLU A 66 3.12 17.58 -0.75
CA GLU A 66 3.43 18.55 0.31
C GLU A 66 2.22 19.42 0.65
N ALA A 67 1.51 19.93 -0.34
CA ALA A 67 0.30 20.73 -0.15
C ALA A 67 -0.81 19.93 0.57
N ALA A 68 -0.98 18.65 0.21
CA ALA A 68 -1.96 17.79 0.87
C ALA A 68 -1.63 17.57 2.35
N VAL A 69 -0.39 17.27 2.69
CA VAL A 69 0.07 17.11 4.08
C VAL A 69 -0.10 18.43 4.85
N ALA A 70 0.29 19.55 4.25
CA ALA A 70 0.10 20.88 4.87
C ALA A 70 -1.37 21.17 5.15
N ALA A 71 -2.28 20.85 4.23
CA ALA A 71 -3.72 21.02 4.40
C ALA A 71 -4.28 20.16 5.56
N VAL A 72 -3.80 18.90 5.69
CA VAL A 72 -4.18 18.05 6.83
C VAL A 72 -3.71 18.66 8.15
N LEU A 73 -2.46 19.10 8.22
CA LEU A 73 -1.88 19.70 9.42
C LEU A 73 -2.54 21.03 9.78
N ALA A 74 -2.86 21.86 8.79
CA ALA A 74 -3.58 23.12 9.01
C ALA A 74 -4.98 22.89 9.59
N LYS A 75 -5.69 21.85 9.14
CA LYS A 75 -7.06 21.55 9.58
C LYS A 75 -7.12 20.77 10.90
N ALA A 76 -6.23 19.78 11.08
CA ALA A 76 -6.30 18.84 12.21
C ALA A 76 -5.20 19.07 13.26
N GLY A 77 -4.18 19.86 12.96
CA GLY A 77 -3.02 20.10 13.84
C GLY A 77 -2.03 18.93 13.93
N ARG A 78 -2.42 17.75 13.43
CA ARG A 78 -1.65 16.51 13.56
C ARG A 78 -1.95 15.48 12.46
N ILE A 79 -1.07 14.50 12.31
CA ILE A 79 -1.32 13.26 11.58
C ILE A 79 -0.94 12.11 12.52
N ASP A 80 -1.87 11.21 12.81
CA ASP A 80 -1.60 10.03 13.63
C ASP A 80 -1.26 8.80 12.79
N VAL A 81 -1.88 8.70 11.60
CA VAL A 81 -1.72 7.57 10.70
C VAL A 81 -1.55 8.05 9.26
N LEU A 82 -0.50 7.56 8.59
CA LEU A 82 -0.35 7.62 7.15
C LEU A 82 -0.62 6.25 6.56
N ILE A 83 -1.56 6.15 5.60
CA ILE A 83 -1.82 4.93 4.85
C ILE A 83 -1.42 5.14 3.39
N ASN A 84 -0.31 4.54 2.99
CA ASN A 84 0.18 4.52 1.61
C ASN A 84 -0.54 3.40 0.85
N ASN A 85 -1.67 3.73 0.24
CA ASN A 85 -2.49 2.78 -0.51
C ASN A 85 -2.46 3.04 -2.02
N ALA A 86 -2.12 4.24 -2.48
CA ALA A 86 -2.04 4.53 -3.92
C ALA A 86 -1.12 3.54 -4.63
N GLY A 87 -1.59 3.00 -5.75
CA GLY A 87 -0.83 2.03 -6.52
C GLY A 87 -1.54 1.63 -7.81
N VAL A 88 -0.76 1.13 -8.74
CA VAL A 88 -1.20 0.60 -10.03
C VAL A 88 -0.60 -0.79 -10.25
N ALA A 89 -1.23 -1.61 -11.09
CA ALA A 89 -0.76 -2.94 -11.45
C ALA A 89 -0.32 -3.01 -12.90
N ALA A 90 0.57 -3.94 -13.21
CA ALA A 90 1.00 -4.28 -14.56
C ALA A 90 1.03 -5.81 -14.71
N ALA A 91 0.52 -6.32 -15.83
CA ALA A 91 0.50 -7.74 -16.13
C ALA A 91 0.68 -7.98 -17.64
N GLY A 92 1.54 -8.93 -17.99
CA GLY A 92 1.85 -9.29 -19.37
C GLY A 92 3.26 -9.85 -19.51
N VAL A 93 3.67 -10.11 -20.75
CA VAL A 93 5.04 -10.53 -21.07
C VAL A 93 6.02 -9.43 -20.70
N SER A 94 6.95 -9.71 -19.79
CA SER A 94 7.84 -8.69 -19.21
C SER A 94 8.70 -7.98 -20.24
N GLU A 95 9.21 -8.66 -21.26
CA GLU A 95 10.02 -8.06 -22.34
C GLU A 95 9.23 -7.02 -23.16
N ALA A 96 7.92 -7.19 -23.26
CA ALA A 96 7.06 -6.33 -24.07
C ALA A 96 6.66 -5.01 -23.37
N PHE A 97 6.99 -4.84 -22.09
CA PHE A 97 6.88 -3.54 -21.43
C PHE A 97 8.06 -2.64 -21.79
N THR A 98 7.78 -1.39 -22.11
CA THR A 98 8.84 -0.40 -22.36
C THR A 98 9.52 0.02 -21.06
N PRO A 99 10.77 0.54 -21.11
CA PRO A 99 11.42 1.13 -19.94
C PRO A 99 10.63 2.28 -19.32
N ASP A 100 9.87 3.05 -20.13
CA ASP A 100 9.02 4.14 -19.62
C ASP A 100 7.85 3.58 -18.82
N GLN A 101 7.18 2.52 -19.29
CA GLN A 101 6.14 1.85 -18.52
C GLN A 101 6.65 1.32 -17.17
N LEU A 102 7.87 0.81 -17.11
CA LEU A 102 8.49 0.41 -15.85
C LEU A 102 8.73 1.62 -14.93
N ARG A 103 9.23 2.75 -15.47
CA ARG A 103 9.41 3.99 -14.70
C ARG A 103 8.08 4.49 -14.15
N ASP A 104 7.04 4.56 -14.98
CA ASP A 104 5.71 5.00 -14.56
C ASP A 104 5.12 4.13 -13.45
N LEU A 105 5.32 2.81 -13.52
CA LEU A 105 4.90 1.88 -12.48
C LEU A 105 5.62 2.15 -11.16
N PHE A 106 6.95 2.32 -11.20
CA PHE A 106 7.76 2.62 -10.01
C PHE A 106 7.47 4.03 -9.49
N GLU A 107 7.21 4.98 -10.37
CA GLU A 107 6.89 6.36 -10.02
C GLU A 107 5.66 6.41 -9.09
N VAL A 108 4.62 5.63 -9.39
CA VAL A 108 3.44 5.56 -8.53
C VAL A 108 3.69 4.69 -7.30
N ASN A 109 4.16 3.43 -7.49
CA ASN A 109 4.14 2.42 -6.43
C ASN A 109 5.26 2.59 -5.40
N VAL A 110 6.40 3.14 -5.81
CA VAL A 110 7.63 3.21 -5.00
C VAL A 110 7.99 4.66 -4.69
N VAL A 111 8.18 5.49 -5.72
CA VAL A 111 8.59 6.89 -5.53
C VAL A 111 7.44 7.68 -4.89
N GLY A 112 6.20 7.43 -5.28
CA GLY A 112 5.02 8.05 -4.69
C GLY A 112 4.84 7.72 -3.20
N LEU A 113 5.11 6.47 -2.81
CA LEU A 113 5.16 6.08 -1.39
C LEU A 113 6.25 6.85 -0.65
N GLN A 114 7.44 6.96 -1.24
CA GLN A 114 8.57 7.70 -0.67
C GLN A 114 8.25 9.19 -0.49
N ARG A 115 7.57 9.82 -1.47
CA ARG A 115 7.11 11.23 -1.36
C ARG A 115 6.16 11.43 -0.18
N ALA A 116 5.14 10.57 -0.06
CA ALA A 116 4.18 10.66 1.03
C ALA A 116 4.85 10.49 2.40
N LEU A 117 5.79 9.55 2.52
CA LEU A 117 6.59 9.38 3.73
C LEU A 117 7.42 10.64 4.03
N ARG A 118 8.18 11.15 3.08
CA ARG A 118 9.00 12.37 3.26
C ARG A 118 8.18 13.56 3.76
N ALA A 119 6.98 13.74 3.24
CA ALA A 119 6.12 14.86 3.62
C ALA A 119 5.50 14.66 5.02
N ALA A 120 5.04 13.46 5.36
CA ALA A 120 4.32 13.21 6.61
C ALA A 120 5.23 12.91 7.82
N LEU A 121 6.37 12.24 7.62
CA LEU A 121 7.27 11.81 8.69
C LEU A 121 7.77 12.93 9.61
N PRO A 122 8.06 14.17 9.16
CA PRO A 122 8.42 15.23 10.08
C PRO A 122 7.37 15.50 11.15
N ALA A 123 6.08 15.41 10.83
CA ALA A 123 5.00 15.57 11.81
C ALA A 123 4.92 14.36 12.75
N LEU A 124 4.91 13.14 12.21
CA LEU A 124 4.86 11.90 12.99
C LEU A 124 6.02 11.78 13.99
N ARG A 125 7.24 12.10 13.55
CA ARG A 125 8.44 12.09 14.41
C ARG A 125 8.39 13.13 15.53
N ARG A 126 7.93 14.36 15.23
CA ARG A 126 7.78 15.40 16.29
C ARG A 126 6.77 15.02 17.34
N GLN A 127 5.74 14.26 16.95
CA GLN A 127 4.72 13.76 17.89
C GLN A 127 5.24 12.62 18.78
N GLY A 128 6.27 11.89 18.32
CA GLY A 128 6.78 10.69 19.01
C GLY A 128 5.74 9.57 19.12
N ASP A 129 4.66 9.67 18.36
CA ASP A 129 3.55 8.71 18.31
C ASP A 129 2.93 8.75 16.92
N GLY A 130 3.15 7.70 16.15
CA GLY A 130 2.67 7.62 14.78
C GLY A 130 2.55 6.19 14.27
N LEU A 131 1.77 6.04 13.20
CA LEU A 131 1.62 4.78 12.48
C LEU A 131 1.71 5.02 10.98
N VAL A 132 2.57 4.28 10.32
CA VAL A 132 2.62 4.16 8.86
C VAL A 132 2.12 2.78 8.47
N ILE A 133 1.14 2.73 7.57
CA ILE A 133 0.65 1.49 6.96
C ILE A 133 0.92 1.57 5.46
N ASN A 134 1.80 0.69 4.97
CA ASN A 134 2.06 0.55 3.55
C ASN A 134 1.21 -0.60 2.99
N VAL A 135 0.47 -0.35 1.92
CA VAL A 135 -0.28 -1.40 1.21
C VAL A 135 0.62 -2.00 0.13
N GLY A 136 1.22 -3.13 0.47
CA GLY A 136 2.05 -3.94 -0.42
C GLY A 136 1.22 -4.87 -1.30
N SER A 137 1.63 -6.12 -1.33
CA SER A 137 0.96 -7.26 -1.98
C SER A 137 1.64 -8.55 -1.54
N ILE A 138 0.98 -9.69 -1.61
CA ILE A 138 1.64 -11.00 -1.56
C ILE A 138 2.72 -11.12 -2.66
N LEU A 139 2.56 -10.41 -3.79
CA LEU A 139 3.54 -10.35 -4.88
C LEU A 139 4.81 -9.56 -4.54
N GLY A 140 4.93 -9.01 -3.35
CA GLY A 140 6.20 -8.56 -2.77
C GLY A 140 7.02 -9.67 -2.12
N ARG A 141 6.49 -10.90 -2.02
CA ARG A 141 7.16 -12.08 -1.43
C ARG A 141 7.23 -13.28 -2.36
N VAL A 142 6.23 -13.45 -3.20
CA VAL A 142 6.17 -14.53 -4.20
C VAL A 142 5.97 -13.92 -5.57
N THR A 143 6.56 -14.52 -6.59
CA THR A 143 6.44 -14.03 -7.98
C THR A 143 5.40 -14.83 -8.73
N PHE A 144 4.37 -14.18 -9.26
CA PHE A 144 3.49 -14.81 -10.24
C PHE A 144 4.06 -14.58 -11.65
N PRO A 145 4.07 -15.59 -12.52
CA PRO A 145 4.40 -15.41 -13.93
C PRO A 145 3.58 -14.26 -14.53
N PHE A 146 4.19 -13.48 -15.41
CA PHE A 146 3.60 -12.31 -16.09
C PHE A 146 3.24 -11.11 -15.21
N PHE A 147 3.56 -11.15 -13.91
CA PHE A 147 3.46 -10.00 -12.99
C PHE A 147 4.85 -9.50 -12.57
N GLY A 148 5.90 -9.76 -13.34
CA GLY A 148 7.28 -9.48 -12.97
C GLY A 148 7.54 -8.02 -12.60
N LEU A 149 7.09 -7.06 -13.42
CA LEU A 149 7.29 -5.63 -13.17
C LEU A 149 6.53 -5.17 -11.91
N TYR A 150 5.27 -5.58 -11.79
CA TYR A 150 4.46 -5.26 -10.60
C TYR A 150 5.07 -5.89 -9.34
N GLY A 151 5.43 -7.17 -9.41
CA GLY A 151 6.12 -7.86 -8.32
C GLY A 151 7.38 -7.11 -7.90
N ALA A 152 8.24 -6.73 -8.84
CA ALA A 152 9.46 -5.96 -8.56
C ALA A 152 9.16 -4.66 -7.79
N SER A 153 8.12 -3.91 -8.17
CA SER A 153 7.71 -2.70 -7.44
C SER A 153 7.24 -3.03 -6.01
N LYS A 154 6.55 -4.15 -5.81
CA LYS A 154 6.07 -4.57 -4.48
C LYS A 154 7.19 -5.15 -3.61
N PHE A 155 8.21 -5.83 -4.19
CA PHE A 155 9.44 -6.17 -3.48
C PHE A 155 10.21 -4.93 -3.02
N ALA A 156 10.25 -3.86 -3.85
CA ALA A 156 10.84 -2.59 -3.44
C ALA A 156 10.09 -1.98 -2.23
N VAL A 157 8.75 -2.03 -2.21
CA VAL A 157 7.93 -1.56 -1.07
C VAL A 157 8.22 -2.37 0.18
N GLU A 158 8.44 -3.68 0.09
CA GLU A 158 8.86 -4.53 1.22
C GLU A 158 10.16 -4.03 1.84
N ALA A 159 11.20 -3.87 1.01
CA ALA A 159 12.52 -3.44 1.47
C ALA A 159 12.48 -2.04 2.11
N LEU A 160 11.78 -1.09 1.49
CA LEU A 160 11.58 0.25 2.05
C LEU A 160 10.83 0.20 3.39
N THR A 161 9.79 -0.63 3.49
CA THR A 161 9.02 -0.76 4.72
C THR A 161 9.87 -1.29 5.87
N ASP A 162 10.69 -2.31 5.63
CA ASP A 162 11.60 -2.85 6.64
C ASP A 162 12.63 -1.80 7.08
N SER A 163 13.24 -1.07 6.16
CA SER A 163 14.19 -0.01 6.47
C SER A 163 13.56 1.08 7.33
N TYR A 164 12.42 1.61 6.90
CA TYR A 164 11.70 2.62 7.67
C TYR A 164 11.25 2.13 9.05
N ARG A 165 10.90 0.86 9.19
CA ARG A 165 10.53 0.29 10.47
C ARG A 165 11.69 0.37 11.47
N TYR A 166 12.91 0.05 11.05
CA TYR A 166 14.10 0.18 11.90
C TYR A 166 14.43 1.65 12.18
N GLU A 167 14.48 2.49 11.16
CA GLU A 167 14.84 3.90 11.26
C GLU A 167 13.90 4.71 12.17
N LEU A 168 12.62 4.36 12.19
CA LEU A 168 11.57 5.10 12.88
C LEU A 168 11.20 4.52 14.25
N SER A 169 11.65 3.31 14.57
CA SER A 169 11.32 2.65 15.83
C SER A 169 11.65 3.52 17.04
N GLN A 170 12.89 4.02 17.11
CA GLN A 170 13.35 4.83 18.25
C GLN A 170 12.74 6.24 18.27
N LEU A 171 12.06 6.64 17.19
CA LEU A 171 11.32 7.90 17.07
C LEU A 171 9.84 7.76 17.40
N GLY A 172 9.44 6.57 17.85
CA GLY A 172 8.07 6.29 18.30
C GLY A 172 7.05 6.15 17.20
N VAL A 173 7.47 5.80 15.97
CA VAL A 173 6.58 5.59 14.84
C VAL A 173 6.58 4.11 14.43
N ASP A 174 5.42 3.46 14.50
CA ASP A 174 5.21 2.11 13.97
C ASP A 174 5.14 2.13 12.44
N VAL A 175 5.72 1.12 11.82
CA VAL A 175 5.60 0.90 10.37
C VAL A 175 5.15 -0.54 10.13
N VAL A 176 4.03 -0.71 9.41
CA VAL A 176 3.39 -2.01 9.14
C VAL A 176 3.15 -2.16 7.64
N LEU A 177 3.35 -3.36 7.13
CA LEU A 177 3.01 -3.72 5.77
C LEU A 177 1.76 -4.61 5.73
N VAL A 178 0.76 -4.20 4.95
CA VAL A 178 -0.40 -5.02 4.61
C VAL A 178 -0.13 -5.65 3.24
N GLN A 179 -0.29 -6.95 3.13
CA GLN A 179 -0.02 -7.76 1.93
C GLN A 179 -1.32 -8.36 1.40
N PRO A 180 -2.14 -7.60 0.64
CA PRO A 180 -3.34 -8.15 0.03
C PRO A 180 -3.03 -9.21 -1.01
N SER A 181 -3.89 -10.21 -1.09
CA SER A 181 -3.99 -11.15 -2.19
C SER A 181 -4.77 -10.54 -3.37
N ALA A 182 -5.22 -11.38 -4.30
CA ALA A 182 -6.07 -10.97 -5.42
C ALA A 182 -7.50 -10.74 -4.96
N TYR A 183 -8.05 -9.55 -5.22
CA TYR A 183 -9.41 -9.15 -4.85
C TYR A 183 -10.12 -8.44 -6.01
N PRO A 184 -11.44 -8.58 -6.17
CA PRO A 184 -12.22 -7.90 -7.21
C PRO A 184 -12.30 -6.40 -6.95
N THR A 185 -11.29 -5.65 -7.40
CA THR A 185 -11.23 -4.19 -7.30
C THR A 185 -11.10 -3.54 -8.67
N ASN A 186 -11.32 -2.21 -8.73
CA ASN A 186 -11.13 -1.42 -9.95
C ASN A 186 -9.68 -1.49 -10.51
N MET A 187 -8.70 -1.94 -9.72
CA MET A 187 -7.32 -2.12 -10.18
C MET A 187 -7.25 -3.05 -11.40
N TYR A 188 -8.04 -4.12 -11.43
CA TYR A 188 -8.05 -5.06 -12.56
C TYR A 188 -8.58 -4.45 -13.86
N ALA A 189 -9.47 -3.45 -13.78
CA ALA A 189 -9.96 -2.73 -14.95
C ALA A 189 -8.93 -1.76 -15.54
N SER A 190 -7.87 -1.44 -14.78
CA SER A 190 -6.84 -0.46 -15.15
C SER A 190 -5.41 -1.05 -15.11
N VAL A 191 -5.29 -2.38 -15.19
CA VAL A 191 -3.98 -3.05 -15.26
C VAL A 191 -3.23 -2.58 -16.50
N MET A 192 -2.01 -2.08 -16.32
CA MET A 192 -1.13 -1.68 -17.40
C MET A 192 -0.77 -2.93 -18.22
N GLN A 193 -1.04 -2.86 -19.53
CA GLN A 193 -0.67 -3.89 -20.50
C GLN A 193 0.65 -3.49 -21.18
N PRO A 194 1.44 -4.46 -21.68
CA PRO A 194 2.64 -4.16 -22.47
C PRO A 194 2.31 -3.31 -23.69
N ALA A 195 3.13 -2.30 -23.97
CA ALA A 195 2.94 -1.42 -25.13
C ALA A 195 3.53 -1.98 -26.41
N ASP A 196 4.51 -2.89 -26.35
CA ASP A 196 5.18 -3.50 -27.50
C ASP A 196 4.45 -4.80 -27.91
N ALA A 197 3.44 -4.66 -28.76
CA ALA A 197 2.63 -5.77 -29.24
C ALA A 197 3.44 -6.78 -30.10
N ASP A 198 4.44 -6.28 -30.85
CA ASP A 198 5.27 -7.13 -31.72
C ASP A 198 6.15 -8.07 -30.87
N ARG A 199 6.75 -7.54 -29.81
CA ARG A 199 7.49 -8.35 -28.86
C ARG A 199 6.59 -9.36 -28.16
N ALA A 200 5.43 -8.95 -27.71
CA ALA A 200 4.46 -9.85 -27.09
C ALA A 200 4.03 -10.95 -28.06
N GLY A 201 3.81 -10.63 -29.35
CA GLY A 201 3.47 -11.58 -30.40
C GLY A 201 4.58 -12.60 -30.68
N GLY A 202 5.85 -12.21 -30.51
CA GLY A 202 7.00 -13.10 -30.66
C GLY A 202 7.04 -14.28 -29.66
N TYR A 203 6.24 -14.23 -28.59
CA TYR A 203 6.12 -15.30 -27.58
C TYR A 203 5.12 -16.40 -27.97
N GLY A 204 4.44 -16.31 -29.14
CA GLY A 204 3.52 -17.34 -29.60
C GLY A 204 2.46 -17.70 -28.55
N ASP A 205 2.26 -18.98 -28.28
CA ASP A 205 1.28 -19.48 -27.30
C ASP A 205 1.53 -18.99 -25.86
N VAL A 206 2.80 -18.76 -25.51
CA VAL A 206 3.17 -18.22 -24.19
C VAL A 206 2.65 -16.79 -24.02
N GLY A 207 2.63 -15.98 -25.09
CA GLY A 207 2.08 -14.64 -25.10
C GLY A 207 0.57 -14.59 -24.83
N GLY A 208 -0.15 -15.68 -25.07
CA GLY A 208 -1.58 -15.81 -24.75
C GLY A 208 -1.90 -16.15 -23.28
N ILE A 209 -0.90 -16.59 -22.51
CA ILE A 209 -1.13 -17.02 -21.11
C ILE A 209 -1.66 -15.89 -20.19
N PRO A 210 -1.13 -14.65 -20.25
CA PRO A 210 -1.66 -13.55 -19.42
C PRO A 210 -3.16 -13.35 -19.57
N GLY A 211 -3.70 -13.42 -20.79
CA GLY A 211 -5.15 -13.32 -21.05
C GLY A 211 -5.94 -14.42 -20.36
N LYS A 212 -5.48 -15.68 -20.46
CA LYS A 212 -6.12 -16.83 -19.80
C LYS A 212 -6.07 -16.71 -18.26
N MET A 213 -4.95 -16.22 -17.72
CA MET A 213 -4.83 -15.95 -16.29
C MET A 213 -5.82 -14.87 -15.84
N PHE A 214 -5.97 -13.80 -16.62
CA PHE A 214 -6.95 -12.75 -16.34
C PHE A 214 -8.38 -13.31 -16.34
N GLU A 215 -8.75 -14.11 -17.33
CA GLU A 215 -10.05 -14.79 -17.38
C GLU A 215 -10.29 -15.67 -16.16
N THR A 216 -9.27 -16.40 -15.72
CA THR A 216 -9.33 -17.24 -14.51
C THR A 216 -9.60 -16.39 -13.26
N PHE A 217 -8.87 -15.27 -13.08
CA PHE A 217 -9.14 -14.37 -11.97
C PHE A 217 -10.55 -13.77 -12.02
N MET A 218 -11.00 -13.35 -13.20
CA MET A 218 -12.36 -12.83 -13.37
C MET A 218 -13.43 -13.91 -13.08
N GLY A 219 -13.15 -15.18 -13.37
CA GLY A 219 -14.00 -16.31 -12.98
C GLY A 219 -14.10 -16.46 -11.46
N ILE A 220 -12.95 -16.44 -10.77
CA ILE A 220 -12.88 -16.51 -9.30
C ILE A 220 -13.65 -15.34 -8.66
N PHE A 221 -13.49 -14.13 -9.20
CA PHE A 221 -14.12 -12.92 -8.65
C PHE A 221 -15.65 -12.88 -8.84
N LYS A 222 -16.20 -13.69 -9.72
CA LYS A 222 -17.65 -13.85 -9.95
C LYS A 222 -18.26 -15.08 -9.26
N GLY A 223 -17.42 -15.95 -8.70
CA GLY A 223 -17.84 -17.18 -8.02
C GLY A 223 -18.46 -16.93 -6.65
N GLU A 224 -19.14 -17.95 -6.12
CA GLU A 224 -19.78 -17.91 -4.79
C GLU A 224 -18.78 -17.63 -3.65
N ASN A 225 -17.52 -18.05 -3.83
CA ASN A 225 -16.43 -17.84 -2.86
C ASN A 225 -15.51 -16.68 -3.28
N ALA A 226 -16.04 -15.67 -3.96
CA ALA A 226 -15.26 -14.50 -4.35
C ALA A 226 -14.68 -13.83 -3.09
N PRO A 227 -13.36 -13.46 -3.11
CA PRO A 227 -12.76 -12.77 -1.98
C PRO A 227 -13.41 -11.39 -1.78
N ASN A 228 -13.69 -11.04 -0.52
CA ASN A 228 -14.32 -9.78 -0.19
C ASN A 228 -13.26 -8.67 -0.05
N PRO A 229 -13.23 -7.64 -0.92
CA PRO A 229 -12.26 -6.55 -0.79
C PRO A 229 -12.29 -5.81 0.56
N HIS A 230 -13.40 -5.92 1.29
CA HIS A 230 -13.58 -5.34 2.63
C HIS A 230 -12.61 -5.92 3.67
N ASP A 231 -12.14 -7.16 3.49
CA ASP A 231 -11.17 -7.80 4.40
C ASP A 231 -9.93 -6.93 4.61
N VAL A 232 -9.49 -6.20 3.56
CA VAL A 232 -8.33 -5.31 3.64
C VAL A 232 -8.65 -4.08 4.50
N ALA A 233 -9.84 -3.51 4.38
CA ALA A 233 -10.28 -2.40 5.22
C ALA A 233 -10.38 -2.82 6.68
N GLU A 234 -10.95 -3.98 6.97
CA GLU A 234 -11.04 -4.53 8.34
C GLU A 234 -9.65 -4.77 8.95
N ALA A 235 -8.72 -5.36 8.19
CA ALA A 235 -7.35 -5.55 8.64
C ALA A 235 -6.67 -4.23 9.01
N ILE A 236 -6.84 -3.20 8.19
CA ILE A 236 -6.28 -1.87 8.44
C ILE A 236 -6.94 -1.22 9.67
N VAL A 237 -8.26 -1.29 9.81
CA VAL A 237 -8.97 -0.77 11.00
C VAL A 237 -8.47 -1.45 12.28
N LYS A 238 -8.28 -2.78 12.25
CA LYS A 238 -7.71 -3.53 13.36
C LYS A 238 -6.31 -3.03 13.71
N LEU A 239 -5.43 -2.80 12.73
CA LEU A 239 -4.09 -2.26 12.96
C LEU A 239 -4.12 -0.86 13.58
N VAL A 240 -5.03 0.01 13.12
CA VAL A 240 -5.20 1.37 13.66
C VAL A 240 -5.66 1.32 15.12
N GLY A 241 -6.49 0.34 15.48
CA GLY A 241 -6.99 0.14 16.86
C GLY A 241 -5.99 -0.51 17.82
N GLN A 242 -4.97 -1.20 17.31
CA GLN A 242 -3.97 -1.86 18.16
C GLN A 242 -3.08 -0.86 18.90
N PRO A 243 -2.60 -1.20 20.10
CA PRO A 243 -1.64 -0.40 20.84
C PRO A 243 -0.34 -0.19 20.03
N LYS A 244 0.30 0.95 20.28
CA LYS A 244 1.63 1.25 19.75
C LYS A 244 2.63 0.16 20.13
N GLY A 245 3.42 -0.30 19.17
CA GLY A 245 4.46 -1.32 19.36
C GLY A 245 3.97 -2.76 19.45
N SER A 246 2.64 -3.00 19.49
CA SER A 246 2.09 -4.36 19.48
C SER A 246 1.67 -4.85 18.08
N ARG A 247 1.88 -4.03 17.07
CA ARG A 247 1.46 -4.32 15.70
C ARG A 247 2.43 -5.29 15.03
N PRO A 248 1.93 -6.26 14.26
CA PRO A 248 2.79 -7.15 13.50
C PRO A 248 3.52 -6.37 12.40
N VAL A 249 4.70 -6.86 12.01
CA VAL A 249 5.49 -6.25 10.92
C VAL A 249 4.75 -6.33 9.59
N ARG A 250 4.06 -7.48 9.36
CA ARG A 250 3.32 -7.80 8.14
C ARG A 250 1.98 -8.43 8.45
N VAL A 251 0.99 -8.13 7.61
CA VAL A 251 -0.33 -8.77 7.65
C VAL A 251 -0.69 -9.22 6.25
N VAL A 252 -0.71 -10.53 6.03
CA VAL A 252 -1.27 -11.11 4.79
C VAL A 252 -2.80 -11.09 4.90
N VAL A 253 -3.47 -10.60 3.86
CA VAL A 253 -4.94 -10.55 3.79
C VAL A 253 -5.43 -11.32 2.58
N GLY A 254 -6.33 -12.27 2.81
CA GLY A 254 -6.81 -13.20 1.80
C GLY A 254 -5.91 -14.43 1.61
N GLN A 255 -6.02 -15.08 0.46
CA GLN A 255 -5.25 -16.29 0.14
C GLN A 255 -3.75 -15.98 0.05
N PRO A 256 -2.88 -16.58 0.88
CA PRO A 256 -1.49 -16.17 0.99
C PRO A 256 -0.60 -16.63 -0.17
N PHE A 257 -0.94 -17.71 -0.88
CA PHE A 257 -0.12 -18.32 -1.94
C PHE A 257 1.37 -18.53 -1.56
N GLY A 258 1.62 -18.84 -0.28
CA GLY A 258 2.96 -19.06 0.27
C GLY A 258 3.69 -17.80 0.77
N ALA A 259 3.13 -16.60 0.61
CA ALA A 259 3.75 -15.38 1.11
C ALA A 259 3.90 -15.38 2.64
N ASP A 260 2.95 -15.97 3.37
CA ASP A 260 3.02 -16.21 4.82
C ASP A 260 4.17 -17.12 5.21
N VAL A 261 4.40 -18.20 4.46
CA VAL A 261 5.53 -19.12 4.67
C VAL A 261 6.86 -18.38 4.44
N VAL A 262 6.96 -17.62 3.34
CA VAL A 262 8.17 -16.80 3.07
C VAL A 262 8.41 -15.80 4.19
N ASN A 263 7.37 -15.12 4.68
CA ASN A 263 7.49 -14.19 5.81
C ASN A 263 8.03 -14.89 7.07
N GLN A 264 7.49 -16.07 7.40
CA GLN A 264 7.92 -16.84 8.58
C GLN A 264 9.38 -17.32 8.47
N GLN A 265 9.79 -17.76 7.28
CA GLN A 265 11.15 -18.26 7.05
C GLN A 265 12.19 -17.14 6.99
N THR A 266 11.85 -15.98 6.46
CA THR A 266 12.80 -14.86 6.33
C THR A 266 12.92 -14.01 7.59
N ALA A 267 11.92 -13.97 8.46
CA ALA A 267 11.92 -13.15 9.67
C ALA A 267 13.12 -13.46 10.61
N PRO A 268 13.45 -14.71 10.96
CA PRO A 268 14.59 -15.00 11.80
C PRO A 268 15.93 -14.67 11.14
N VAL A 269 16.04 -14.82 9.81
CA VAL A 269 17.24 -14.43 9.07
C VAL A 269 17.45 -12.93 9.15
N GLN A 270 16.38 -12.14 8.94
CA GLN A 270 16.44 -10.70 9.04
C GLN A 270 16.80 -10.24 10.47
N ALA A 271 16.25 -10.89 11.49
CA ALA A 271 16.59 -10.60 12.89
C ALA A 271 18.08 -10.86 13.17
N GLN A 272 18.65 -11.99 12.70
CA GLN A 272 20.06 -12.30 12.83
C GLN A 272 20.96 -11.26 12.15
N VAL A 273 20.57 -10.76 10.97
CA VAL A 273 21.32 -9.70 10.27
C VAL A 273 21.36 -8.43 11.11
N VAL A 274 20.21 -7.99 11.66
CA VAL A 274 20.12 -6.77 12.47
C VAL A 274 20.92 -6.91 13.77
N GLU A 275 20.85 -8.06 14.44
CA GLU A 275 21.65 -8.36 15.62
C GLU A 275 23.16 -8.40 15.28
N GLY A 276 23.54 -9.06 14.19
CA GLY A 276 24.95 -9.13 13.75
C GLY A 276 25.56 -7.78 13.40
N LEU A 277 24.74 -6.79 13.05
CA LEU A 277 25.15 -5.40 12.84
C LEU A 277 25.18 -4.58 14.15
N GLY A 278 24.81 -5.16 15.30
CA GLY A 278 24.69 -4.44 16.57
C GLY A 278 23.47 -3.50 16.65
N LEU A 279 22.49 -3.71 15.80
CA LEU A 279 21.31 -2.84 15.64
C LEU A 279 20.02 -3.45 16.21
N GLY A 280 20.10 -4.52 17.01
CA GLY A 280 18.94 -5.22 17.58
C GLY A 280 17.95 -4.30 18.31
N HIS A 281 18.44 -3.23 18.95
CA HIS A 281 17.60 -2.23 19.61
C HIS A 281 16.62 -1.50 18.67
N LEU A 282 16.84 -1.52 17.35
CA LEU A 282 15.94 -0.93 16.34
C LEU A 282 14.76 -1.86 15.99
N ALA A 283 14.76 -3.10 16.44
CA ALA A 283 13.71 -4.06 16.13
C ALA A 283 12.37 -3.77 16.83
N ALA A 284 12.39 -3.01 17.93
CA ALA A 284 11.21 -2.66 18.72
C ALA A 284 11.19 -1.17 19.09
N LEU A 285 9.99 -0.66 19.40
CA LEU A 285 9.85 0.69 19.93
C LEU A 285 10.38 0.78 21.37
N PRO A 286 10.86 1.95 21.83
CA PRO A 286 11.32 2.13 23.18
C PRO A 286 10.25 1.78 24.21
N GLY A 287 10.63 0.97 25.22
CA GLY A 287 9.72 0.56 26.30
C GLY A 287 8.72 -0.54 25.93
N VAL A 288 8.80 -1.09 24.72
CA VAL A 288 8.00 -2.25 24.28
C VAL A 288 8.95 -3.43 24.09
N ALA A 289 8.65 -4.57 24.74
CA ALA A 289 9.40 -5.80 24.49
C ALA A 289 9.24 -6.20 23.01
N ALA A 290 10.33 -6.65 22.39
CA ALA A 290 10.24 -7.23 21.05
C ALA A 290 9.26 -8.41 21.09
N ALA A 291 8.33 -8.46 20.13
CA ALA A 291 7.45 -9.62 20.00
C ALA A 291 8.32 -10.83 19.63
N ALA A 292 8.23 -11.89 20.43
CA ALA A 292 8.96 -13.13 20.25
C ALA A 292 8.50 -13.88 19.00
#